data_417e5db314b8db584282986d92c93285
#
_entry.id   417e5db314b8db584282986d92c93285
#
_cell.length_a   1.000
_cell.length_b   1.000
_cell.length_c   1.000
_cell.angle_alpha   90.00
_cell.angle_beta   90.00
_cell.angle_gamma   90.00
#
_symmetry.space_group_name_H-M   'P 1'
#
loop_
_entity.id
_entity.type
_entity.pdbx_description
1 polymer ?
#
loop_
_entity_poly.entity_id
_entity_poly.type
_entity_poly.pdbx_seq_one_letter_code
_entity_poly.pdbx_strand_id
1 'polypeptide(L)'
;MLPQVFVGLVVIGAGLLLLVACMSEDSSARLPATISGTVSGPNGPVANAIVQIQSTDNKVTTGSDGSFSIHGQGLGTSAAVTITAWANDHFISWVTLDPQQSISSPDTDKNNAGRNVQLVLQPIFDKDNHDYNWFKFEGLSGSATCGICHREYKEWQTDMHSQSATNPRFISMYRGSDVHGKRSPPTEMISEGQAKPPNPAMPYYGPGFKLDNLEQSGTCATCHTPLAAKTPTTNTCAWSGCHSSNTADRADTIGKDVRGVTPVGISDLAMEGISCEFCHAIRNVIVDSKTKLPAADMPGIMSLELRRPPDGEHLFFGSLSDSNRAGVSFLPLQSESQFCAACHFGVFGGVVSNMKMTGGTVIYNSYGEWLDSPYSKTDSGKLRTCQDCHMLQKDTQYSVAPERGGVARDASNYHDHTMTGPSTSQTFMWTAVNMQSDVKRDGQLVRVHVNVTNDNTGHAVPTDAPMRSVMLVVQALDAKGNVLTQTEGPTLPDWTGNYTGQAGKAFARILKDNWTGEVPTSAFWRQVTVVEDTRLFPFKTDSTSYAFALPAGVDVTVKVKLVYRRAFQKLAQQKGWTDPDLVMAEATLPVQ
;
A
#
# COMPACT_ATOMS: atom_id res chain seq x y z
N MET A 1 16.63 80.88 40.87
CA MET A 1 17.40 81.19 42.08
C MET A 1 18.36 80.10 42.35
N LEU A 2 19.59 80.29 42.06
CA LEU A 2 20.78 79.60 42.58
C LEU A 2 20.98 80.08 44.04
N PRO A 3 21.88 79.52 44.85
CA PRO A 3 22.78 78.34 44.82
C PRO A 3 22.86 77.65 46.19
N GLN A 4 23.55 76.54 46.32
CA GLN A 4 24.84 76.51 47.05
C GLN A 4 25.47 75.11 47.04
N VAL A 5 26.70 75.16 46.72
CA VAL A 5 27.75 74.15 46.76
C VAL A 5 28.13 73.85 48.22
N PHE A 6 28.38 72.60 48.55
CA PHE A 6 29.36 72.20 49.57
C PHE A 6 30.21 71.05 49.11
N VAL A 7 31.47 71.28 49.08
CA VAL A 7 32.59 70.34 48.83
C VAL A 7 32.94 69.69 50.16
N GLY A 8 33.16 68.40 50.11
CA GLY A 8 33.65 67.61 51.24
C GLY A 8 34.52 66.46 50.80
N LEU A 9 35.72 66.47 51.21
CA LEU A 9 36.96 65.84 50.83
C LEU A 9 37.00 64.30 51.08
N VAL A 10 37.53 63.61 50.15
CA VAL A 10 38.28 62.32 50.03
C VAL A 10 38.80 61.71 51.32
N VAL A 11 38.60 60.40 51.48
CA VAL A 11 39.59 59.41 52.03
C VAL A 11 39.55 58.16 51.19
N ILE A 12 40.72 57.87 50.59
CA ILE A 12 41.01 56.63 49.81
C ILE A 12 41.26 55.51 50.80
N GLY A 13 40.44 54.47 50.76
CA GLY A 13 40.69 53.20 51.40
C GLY A 13 40.69 52.11 50.36
N ALA A 14 41.92 51.64 50.01
CA ALA A 14 42.09 50.49 49.12
C ALA A 14 41.63 49.19 49.83
N GLY A 15 40.44 48.77 49.57
CA GLY A 15 39.95 47.43 49.96
C GLY A 15 39.95 46.52 48.73
N LEU A 16 40.91 45.61 48.70
CA LEU A 16 41.02 44.54 47.72
C LEU A 16 39.86 43.53 47.94
N LEU A 17 38.73 43.73 47.26
CA LEU A 17 37.67 42.73 47.23
C LEU A 17 38.06 41.65 46.24
N LEU A 18 38.53 40.51 46.75
CA LEU A 18 38.55 39.24 46.03
C LEU A 18 37.08 38.84 45.71
N LEU A 19 36.66 39.13 44.50
CA LEU A 19 35.49 38.46 43.92
C LEU A 19 35.86 37.02 43.61
N VAL A 20 35.62 36.13 44.57
CA VAL A 20 35.47 34.71 44.28
C VAL A 20 34.19 34.55 43.51
N ALA A 21 34.30 34.52 42.18
CA ALA A 21 33.24 34.06 41.33
C ALA A 21 33.01 32.57 41.68
N CYS A 22 32.02 32.28 42.51
CA CYS A 22 31.42 30.96 42.54
C CYS A 22 30.85 30.74 41.15
N MET A 23 31.64 30.14 40.29
CA MET A 23 31.08 29.39 39.18
C MET A 23 30.30 28.23 39.85
N SER A 24 29.00 28.43 40.03
CA SER A 24 28.11 27.31 40.21
C SER A 24 28.22 26.51 38.94
N GLU A 25 29.01 25.43 38.97
CA GLU A 25 28.82 24.36 38.01
C GLU A 25 27.36 23.99 38.13
N ASP A 26 26.62 24.24 37.06
CA ASP A 26 25.26 23.78 36.89
C ASP A 26 25.33 22.25 36.88
N SER A 27 25.31 21.66 38.07
CA SER A 27 25.35 20.21 38.27
C SER A 27 23.94 19.65 37.99
N SER A 28 23.39 19.97 36.81
CA SER A 28 22.21 19.27 36.33
C SER A 28 22.56 17.78 36.28
N ALA A 29 21.82 16.97 36.99
CA ALA A 29 22.01 15.53 36.99
C ALA A 29 21.97 15.02 35.55
N ARG A 30 22.90 14.16 35.18
CA ARG A 30 22.99 13.58 33.84
C ARG A 30 22.89 12.07 33.91
N LEU A 31 22.27 11.49 32.88
CA LEU A 31 22.30 10.04 32.70
C LEU A 31 23.75 9.58 32.42
N PRO A 32 24.10 8.36 32.84
CA PRO A 32 25.37 7.77 32.49
C PRO A 32 25.58 7.71 30.98
N ALA A 33 26.83 7.77 30.52
CA ALA A 33 27.18 7.58 29.11
C ALA A 33 27.03 6.12 28.65
N THR A 34 26.89 5.20 29.60
CA THR A 34 26.62 3.78 29.35
C THR A 34 25.53 3.30 30.31
N ILE A 35 24.58 2.58 29.77
CA ILE A 35 23.51 1.95 30.54
C ILE A 35 23.60 0.44 30.32
N SER A 36 23.57 -0.31 31.42
CA SER A 36 23.55 -1.77 31.40
C SER A 36 22.26 -2.28 32.03
N GLY A 37 21.87 -3.49 31.70
CA GLY A 37 20.67 -4.08 32.24
C GLY A 37 20.40 -5.49 31.74
N THR A 38 19.21 -5.96 32.00
CA THR A 38 18.75 -7.28 31.58
C THR A 38 17.36 -7.21 30.94
N VAL A 39 17.13 -8.07 29.97
CA VAL A 39 15.84 -8.32 29.38
C VAL A 39 15.40 -9.73 29.78
N SER A 40 14.23 -9.83 30.39
CA SER A 40 13.64 -11.11 30.80
C SER A 40 12.21 -11.25 30.29
N GLY A 41 11.71 -12.46 30.31
CA GLY A 41 10.32 -12.79 30.02
C GLY A 41 9.79 -13.79 31.07
N PRO A 42 8.58 -14.32 30.92
CA PRO A 42 8.01 -15.29 31.86
C PRO A 42 8.84 -16.56 32.03
N ASN A 43 9.62 -16.91 31.02
CA ASN A 43 10.45 -18.12 30.99
C ASN A 43 11.93 -17.87 31.34
N GLY A 44 12.29 -16.69 31.82
CA GLY A 44 13.67 -16.32 32.16
C GLY A 44 14.27 -15.28 31.21
N PRO A 45 15.61 -15.24 31.11
CA PRO A 45 16.32 -14.29 30.25
C PRO A 45 15.93 -14.41 28.78
N VAL A 46 15.81 -13.25 28.08
CA VAL A 46 15.50 -13.21 26.64
C VAL A 46 16.78 -12.87 25.86
N ALA A 47 17.30 -13.86 25.14
CA ALA A 47 18.44 -13.67 24.26
C ALA A 47 18.04 -13.01 22.93
N ASN A 48 18.98 -12.28 22.32
CA ASN A 48 18.80 -11.60 21.03
C ASN A 48 17.64 -10.59 21.01
N ALA A 49 17.18 -10.11 22.16
CA ALA A 49 16.24 -9.01 22.22
C ALA A 49 16.94 -7.72 21.73
N ILE A 50 16.27 -6.95 20.91
CA ILE A 50 16.73 -5.61 20.49
C ILE A 50 16.46 -4.65 21.65
N VAL A 51 17.50 -4.00 22.15
CA VAL A 51 17.41 -2.90 23.12
C VAL A 51 17.83 -1.62 22.42
N GLN A 52 16.98 -0.59 22.46
CA GLN A 52 17.16 0.63 21.66
C GLN A 52 16.91 1.89 22.50
N ILE A 53 17.72 2.92 22.30
CA ILE A 53 17.39 4.27 22.75
C ILE A 53 16.34 4.84 21.81
N GLN A 54 15.16 5.13 22.33
CA GLN A 54 14.02 5.57 21.55
C GLN A 54 14.36 6.75 20.62
N SER A 55 13.87 6.71 19.40
CA SER A 55 14.07 7.72 18.34
C SER A 55 15.53 7.91 17.88
N THR A 56 16.38 6.92 18.10
CA THR A 56 17.77 6.91 17.62
C THR A 56 18.07 5.57 16.94
N ASP A 57 19.18 5.52 16.20
CA ASP A 57 19.69 4.26 15.63
C ASP A 57 20.56 3.49 16.63
N ASN A 58 20.71 4.02 17.86
CA ASN A 58 21.51 3.40 18.91
C ASN A 58 20.77 2.19 19.49
N LYS A 59 21.18 1.00 19.08
CA LYS A 59 20.59 -0.27 19.50
C LYS A 59 21.64 -1.35 19.67
N VAL A 60 21.36 -2.29 20.57
CA VAL A 60 22.17 -3.48 20.84
C VAL A 60 21.25 -4.70 20.95
N THR A 61 21.83 -5.89 20.90
CA THR A 61 21.11 -7.14 21.19
C THR A 61 21.58 -7.74 22.51
N THR A 62 20.67 -8.37 23.23
CA THR A 62 20.98 -9.05 24.48
C THR A 62 21.78 -10.32 24.26
N GLY A 63 22.65 -10.63 25.23
CA GLY A 63 23.34 -11.91 25.31
C GLY A 63 22.41 -13.08 25.66
N SER A 64 22.99 -14.28 25.74
CA SER A 64 22.23 -15.51 26.09
C SER A 64 21.63 -15.49 27.50
N ASP A 65 22.20 -14.69 28.39
CA ASP A 65 21.74 -14.44 29.75
C ASP A 65 20.77 -13.25 29.86
N GLY A 66 20.34 -12.68 28.71
CA GLY A 66 19.48 -11.50 28.63
C GLY A 66 20.19 -10.18 28.96
N SER A 67 21.49 -10.18 29.24
CA SER A 67 22.22 -8.97 29.57
C SER A 67 22.47 -8.08 28.35
N PHE A 68 22.51 -6.76 28.57
CA PHE A 68 22.88 -5.76 27.57
C PHE A 68 23.72 -4.64 28.17
N SER A 69 24.46 -3.97 27.31
CA SER A 69 25.15 -2.71 27.60
C SER A 69 25.08 -1.82 26.37
N ILE A 70 24.47 -0.63 26.54
CA ILE A 70 24.27 0.34 25.46
C ILE A 70 24.97 1.65 25.82
N HIS A 71 25.64 2.27 24.84
CA HIS A 71 26.41 3.50 25.03
C HIS A 71 26.30 4.40 23.78
N GLY A 72 26.63 5.66 23.94
CA GLY A 72 26.73 6.61 22.81
C GLY A 72 25.49 7.48 22.64
N GLN A 73 25.02 7.59 21.40
CA GLN A 73 23.96 8.53 21.02
C GLN A 73 22.73 8.44 21.94
N GLY A 74 22.27 9.59 22.42
CA GLY A 74 21.09 9.73 23.29
C GLY A 74 21.41 9.57 24.79
N LEU A 75 22.64 9.22 25.18
CA LEU A 75 23.07 9.07 26.57
C LEU A 75 24.04 10.17 27.01
N GLY A 76 24.34 10.24 28.32
CA GLY A 76 25.18 11.30 28.88
C GLY A 76 24.48 12.67 28.91
N THR A 77 23.18 12.70 28.79
CA THR A 77 22.32 13.89 28.70
C THR A 77 21.66 14.24 30.03
N SER A 78 21.25 15.48 30.19
CA SER A 78 20.36 15.95 31.26
C SER A 78 18.86 15.80 30.96
N ALA A 79 18.52 15.34 29.77
CA ALA A 79 17.13 15.05 29.39
C ALA A 79 16.74 13.61 29.76
N ALA A 80 15.44 13.39 29.95
CA ALA A 80 14.91 12.03 30.12
C ALA A 80 15.08 11.22 28.84
N VAL A 81 15.40 9.94 28.97
CA VAL A 81 15.63 9.00 27.88
C VAL A 81 14.79 7.76 28.05
N THR A 82 14.08 7.35 27.03
CA THR A 82 13.35 6.09 27.01
C THR A 82 14.20 5.00 26.35
N ILE A 83 14.32 3.88 27.06
CA ILE A 83 14.96 2.67 26.57
C ILE A 83 13.85 1.67 26.30
N THR A 84 13.84 1.09 25.12
CA THR A 84 12.87 0.07 24.71
C THR A 84 13.55 -1.26 24.51
N ALA A 85 12.80 -2.37 24.68
CA ALA A 85 13.25 -3.70 24.31
C ALA A 85 12.14 -4.44 23.57
N TRP A 86 12.53 -5.22 22.58
CA TRP A 86 11.66 -6.09 21.82
C TRP A 86 12.37 -7.38 21.41
N ALA A 87 11.63 -8.45 21.36
CA ALA A 87 12.02 -9.73 20.77
C ALA A 87 10.85 -10.28 19.93
N ASN A 88 11.17 -11.22 19.03
CA ASN A 88 10.13 -11.85 18.21
C ASN A 88 9.02 -12.44 19.10
N ASP A 89 7.77 -12.27 18.69
CA ASP A 89 6.57 -12.73 19.42
C ASP A 89 6.40 -12.11 20.82
N HIS A 90 6.94 -10.91 21.05
CA HIS A 90 6.75 -10.19 22.30
C HIS A 90 6.22 -8.78 22.05
N PHE A 91 5.47 -8.26 23.01
CA PHE A 91 5.18 -6.84 23.09
C PHE A 91 6.46 -6.05 23.34
N ILE A 92 6.50 -4.81 22.85
CA ILE A 92 7.58 -3.88 23.19
C ILE A 92 7.45 -3.48 24.65
N SER A 93 8.53 -3.58 25.40
CA SER A 93 8.66 -3.08 26.77
C SER A 93 9.54 -1.85 26.79
N TRP A 94 9.32 -0.95 27.74
CA TRP A 94 10.12 0.27 27.86
C TRP A 94 10.27 0.73 29.30
N VAL A 95 11.30 1.54 29.54
CA VAL A 95 11.52 2.32 30.74
C VAL A 95 12.02 3.71 30.38
N THR A 96 11.52 4.73 31.07
CA THR A 96 12.01 6.09 30.90
C THR A 96 12.89 6.44 32.10
N LEU A 97 14.12 6.81 31.82
CA LEU A 97 15.09 7.26 32.81
C LEU A 97 15.12 8.78 32.82
N ASP A 98 14.84 9.37 33.96
CA ASP A 98 14.88 10.82 34.16
C ASP A 98 16.04 11.12 35.14
N PRO A 99 17.07 11.88 34.72
CA PRO A 99 18.18 12.22 35.59
C PRO A 99 17.76 13.08 36.80
N GLN A 100 16.62 13.75 36.72
CA GLN A 100 16.06 14.59 37.78
C GLN A 100 15.23 13.82 38.81
N GLN A 101 14.78 12.62 38.46
CA GLN A 101 13.99 11.77 39.32
C GLN A 101 14.87 10.66 39.90
N SER A 102 14.98 10.60 41.21
CA SER A 102 15.48 9.40 41.88
C SER A 102 14.56 8.26 41.51
N ILE A 103 15.08 7.18 40.92
CA ILE A 103 14.28 6.02 40.53
C ILE A 103 13.63 5.48 41.78
N SER A 104 12.35 5.77 41.97
CA SER A 104 11.52 5.21 43.03
C SER A 104 11.05 3.82 42.63
N SER A 105 11.98 2.89 42.54
CA SER A 105 11.68 1.46 42.54
C SER A 105 11.93 0.95 43.97
N PRO A 106 11.03 0.16 44.54
CA PRO A 106 11.15 -0.29 45.95
C PRO A 106 12.39 -1.15 46.24
N ASP A 107 13.12 -1.58 45.22
CA ASP A 107 14.19 -2.60 45.30
C ASP A 107 15.55 -2.21 44.71
N THR A 108 15.81 -0.93 44.42
CA THR A 108 17.12 -0.56 43.84
C THR A 108 17.93 0.34 44.76
N ASP A 109 19.14 -0.10 45.04
CA ASP A 109 20.19 0.60 45.75
C ASP A 109 20.32 2.05 45.24
N LYS A 110 20.11 3.05 46.10
CA LYS A 110 20.02 4.48 45.77
C LYS A 110 21.24 5.07 45.06
N ASN A 111 22.33 4.28 44.93
CA ASN A 111 23.59 4.68 44.29
C ASN A 111 23.72 4.20 42.83
N ASN A 112 22.73 3.55 42.25
CA ASN A 112 22.83 2.88 40.93
C ASN A 112 21.87 3.44 39.88
N ALA A 113 21.50 4.72 39.97
CA ALA A 113 20.65 5.37 38.98
C ALA A 113 21.18 5.13 37.55
N GLY A 114 20.50 4.26 36.80
CA GLY A 114 20.80 3.97 35.39
C GLY A 114 21.82 2.86 35.11
N ARG A 115 22.32 2.15 36.12
CA ARG A 115 23.35 1.10 35.88
C ARG A 115 22.83 -0.34 35.78
N ASN A 116 21.55 -0.60 36.12
CA ASN A 116 20.96 -1.93 36.02
C ASN A 116 19.47 -1.84 35.66
N VAL A 117 19.22 -1.57 34.38
CA VAL A 117 17.84 -1.47 33.86
C VAL A 117 17.26 -2.87 33.68
N GLN A 118 16.04 -3.08 34.17
CA GLN A 118 15.29 -4.31 33.95
C GLN A 118 14.13 -4.05 32.98
N LEU A 119 14.08 -4.79 31.87
CA LEU A 119 13.01 -4.76 30.91
C LEU A 119 12.35 -6.15 30.84
N VAL A 120 11.04 -6.20 31.08
CA VAL A 120 10.30 -7.46 31.09
C VAL A 120 9.42 -7.51 29.85
N LEU A 121 9.74 -8.44 28.95
CA LEU A 121 8.95 -8.69 27.74
C LEU A 121 7.82 -9.64 28.07
N GLN A 122 6.61 -9.25 27.63
CA GLN A 122 5.46 -10.13 27.65
C GLN A 122 5.28 -10.74 26.24
N PRO A 123 5.04 -12.06 26.14
CA PRO A 123 4.72 -12.66 24.85
C PRO A 123 3.39 -12.10 24.31
N ILE A 124 3.29 -11.95 23.00
CA ILE A 124 2.00 -11.66 22.36
C ILE A 124 1.07 -12.86 22.49
N PHE A 125 -0.20 -12.66 22.17
CA PHE A 125 -1.18 -13.75 22.19
C PHE A 125 -0.80 -14.84 21.18
N ASP A 126 -0.91 -16.09 21.58
CA ASP A 126 -0.49 -17.26 20.78
C ASP A 126 -1.52 -17.66 19.70
N LYS A 127 -2.76 -17.20 19.84
CA LYS A 127 -3.88 -17.52 18.95
C LYS A 127 -4.59 -16.28 18.45
N ASP A 128 -5.14 -16.37 17.24
CA ASP A 128 -6.04 -15.38 16.71
C ASP A 128 -7.43 -15.51 17.34
N ASN A 129 -8.01 -14.41 17.80
CA ASN A 129 -9.38 -14.37 18.27
C ASN A 129 -10.33 -14.22 17.08
N HIS A 130 -10.96 -15.30 16.68
CA HIS A 130 -11.89 -15.31 15.56
C HIS A 130 -13.19 -14.55 15.81
N ASP A 131 -13.55 -14.36 17.07
CA ASP A 131 -14.74 -13.61 17.49
C ASP A 131 -14.41 -12.19 17.92
N TYR A 132 -13.22 -11.71 17.54
CA TYR A 132 -12.72 -10.40 17.90
C TYR A 132 -13.72 -9.29 17.63
N ASN A 133 -13.95 -8.47 18.66
CA ASN A 133 -14.67 -7.22 18.53
C ASN A 133 -13.69 -6.12 18.13
N TRP A 134 -14.16 -5.22 17.27
CA TRP A 134 -13.39 -4.08 16.83
C TRP A 134 -12.83 -3.27 18.01
N PHE A 135 -11.62 -2.75 17.83
CA PHE A 135 -11.02 -1.82 18.78
C PHE A 135 -11.95 -0.61 18.99
N LYS A 136 -12.20 -0.30 20.25
CA LYS A 136 -13.09 0.79 20.65
C LYS A 136 -12.37 1.72 21.61
N PHE A 137 -12.44 3.00 21.35
CA PHE A 137 -11.83 4.02 22.20
C PHE A 137 -12.63 5.33 22.09
N GLU A 138 -12.86 6.02 23.22
CA GLU A 138 -13.60 7.28 23.30
C GLU A 138 -14.97 7.25 22.57
N GLY A 139 -15.66 6.11 22.59
CA GLY A 139 -16.98 5.95 21.97
C GLY A 139 -16.97 5.69 20.47
N LEU A 140 -15.80 5.66 19.83
CA LEU A 140 -15.60 5.29 18.44
C LEU A 140 -15.19 3.83 18.29
N SER A 141 -15.30 3.30 17.09
CA SER A 141 -14.86 1.95 16.71
C SER A 141 -14.34 1.95 15.27
N GLY A 142 -13.52 0.95 14.93
CA GLY A 142 -12.87 0.85 13.62
C GLY A 142 -11.78 1.89 13.42
N SER A 143 -11.46 2.20 12.17
CA SER A 143 -10.36 3.10 11.81
C SER A 143 -10.54 4.53 12.35
N ALA A 144 -11.76 4.98 12.58
CA ALA A 144 -12.03 6.28 13.20
C ALA A 144 -11.43 6.39 14.62
N THR A 145 -11.35 5.28 15.34
CA THR A 145 -10.69 5.21 16.67
C THR A 145 -9.20 5.54 16.55
N CYS A 146 -8.53 5.04 15.53
CA CYS A 146 -7.12 5.34 15.27
C CYS A 146 -6.93 6.82 14.95
N GLY A 147 -7.90 7.41 14.24
CA GLY A 147 -7.90 8.81 13.84
C GLY A 147 -7.95 9.82 14.98
N ILE A 148 -8.31 9.40 16.20
CA ILE A 148 -8.23 10.27 17.40
C ILE A 148 -6.78 10.68 17.69
N CYS A 149 -5.83 9.80 17.38
CA CYS A 149 -4.41 9.98 17.69
C CYS A 149 -3.54 10.07 16.44
N HIS A 150 -3.81 9.23 15.43
CA HIS A 150 -2.93 9.03 14.28
C HIS A 150 -3.30 9.92 13.09
N ARG A 151 -2.33 10.69 12.61
CA ARG A 151 -2.48 11.58 11.46
C ARG A 151 -2.69 10.80 10.15
N GLU A 152 -2.16 9.60 10.07
CA GLU A 152 -2.24 8.66 8.95
C GLU A 152 -3.69 8.26 8.62
N TYR A 153 -4.60 8.38 9.58
CA TYR A 153 -6.03 8.15 9.35
C TYR A 153 -6.59 9.00 8.20
N LYS A 154 -6.19 10.28 8.12
CA LYS A 154 -6.66 11.17 7.05
C LYS A 154 -6.09 10.78 5.68
N GLU A 155 -4.87 10.27 5.67
CA GLU A 155 -4.23 9.77 4.44
C GLU A 155 -4.96 8.51 3.96
N TRP A 156 -5.15 7.54 4.85
CA TRP A 156 -5.89 6.31 4.57
C TRP A 156 -7.33 6.58 4.11
N GLN A 157 -8.03 7.57 4.65
CA GLN A 157 -9.39 7.92 4.22
C GLN A 157 -9.47 8.30 2.73
N THR A 158 -8.40 8.82 2.16
CA THR A 158 -8.34 9.20 0.74
C THR A 158 -7.82 8.10 -0.16
N ASP A 159 -7.33 7.02 0.43
CA ASP A 159 -6.76 5.87 -0.28
C ASP A 159 -7.83 4.89 -0.75
N MET A 160 -7.49 4.11 -1.79
CA MET A 160 -8.40 3.13 -2.37
C MET A 160 -8.62 1.91 -1.48
N HIS A 161 -7.73 1.63 -0.52
CA HIS A 161 -7.93 0.54 0.44
C HIS A 161 -9.10 0.83 1.38
N SER A 162 -9.24 2.06 1.87
CA SER A 162 -10.41 2.47 2.67
C SER A 162 -11.73 2.39 1.89
N GLN A 163 -11.65 2.44 0.57
CA GLN A 163 -12.80 2.41 -0.33
C GLN A 163 -12.96 1.05 -1.02
N SER A 164 -12.17 0.04 -0.67
CA SER A 164 -12.16 -1.24 -1.39
C SER A 164 -13.53 -1.92 -1.42
N ALA A 165 -14.31 -1.79 -0.36
CA ALA A 165 -15.67 -2.34 -0.26
C ALA A 165 -16.73 -1.48 -0.98
N THR A 166 -16.52 -0.16 -1.07
CA THR A 166 -17.52 0.82 -1.52
C THR A 166 -17.19 1.43 -2.87
N ASN A 167 -16.05 1.12 -3.45
CA ASN A 167 -15.61 1.67 -4.73
C ASN A 167 -16.66 1.39 -5.83
N PRO A 168 -17.19 2.44 -6.51
CA PRO A 168 -18.26 2.26 -7.50
C PRO A 168 -17.89 1.35 -8.67
N ARG A 169 -16.60 1.32 -9.07
CA ARG A 169 -16.14 0.42 -10.15
C ARG A 169 -16.15 -1.04 -9.69
N PHE A 170 -15.65 -1.30 -8.47
CA PHE A 170 -15.74 -2.64 -7.88
C PHE A 170 -17.20 -3.08 -7.76
N ILE A 171 -18.06 -2.24 -7.17
CA ILE A 171 -19.48 -2.56 -6.99
C ILE A 171 -20.17 -2.85 -8.33
N SER A 172 -19.95 -2.03 -9.35
CA SER A 172 -20.57 -2.22 -10.65
C SER A 172 -20.08 -3.50 -11.37
N MET A 173 -18.81 -3.87 -11.21
CA MET A 173 -18.27 -5.15 -11.70
C MET A 173 -18.80 -6.33 -10.89
N TYR A 174 -18.93 -6.18 -9.58
CA TYR A 174 -19.47 -7.23 -8.72
C TYR A 174 -20.96 -7.47 -9.01
N ARG A 175 -21.77 -6.41 -9.05
CA ARG A 175 -23.22 -6.48 -9.25
C ARG A 175 -23.65 -6.76 -10.70
N GLY A 176 -22.87 -6.38 -11.69
CA GLY A 176 -23.28 -6.33 -13.08
C GLY A 176 -24.22 -5.16 -13.38
N SER A 177 -24.01 -4.04 -12.69
CA SER A 177 -24.76 -2.79 -12.88
C SER A 177 -23.89 -1.70 -13.50
N ASP A 178 -24.53 -0.63 -13.97
CA ASP A 178 -23.86 0.65 -14.20
C ASP A 178 -23.74 1.47 -12.88
N VAL A 179 -23.17 2.66 -12.97
CA VAL A 179 -23.03 3.58 -11.82
C VAL A 179 -24.36 4.17 -11.35
N HIS A 180 -25.41 4.09 -12.16
CA HIS A 180 -26.75 4.57 -11.83
C HIS A 180 -27.63 3.46 -11.24
N GLY A 181 -27.07 2.27 -11.02
CA GLY A 181 -27.79 1.12 -10.47
C GLY A 181 -28.62 0.33 -11.48
N LYS A 182 -28.60 0.69 -12.78
CA LYS A 182 -29.23 -0.13 -13.83
C LYS A 182 -28.42 -1.41 -13.98
N ARG A 183 -29.09 -2.54 -13.93
CA ARG A 183 -28.47 -3.86 -13.88
C ARG A 183 -28.76 -4.68 -15.12
N SER A 184 -27.75 -5.38 -15.62
CA SER A 184 -27.95 -6.43 -16.64
C SER A 184 -28.82 -7.56 -16.10
N PRO A 185 -29.58 -8.27 -16.95
CA PRO A 185 -30.24 -9.49 -16.53
C PRO A 185 -29.23 -10.54 -16.05
N PRO A 186 -29.65 -11.52 -15.22
CA PRO A 186 -28.82 -12.66 -14.88
C PRO A 186 -28.28 -13.35 -16.14
N THR A 187 -27.05 -13.81 -16.05
CA THR A 187 -26.40 -14.52 -17.16
C THR A 187 -27.15 -15.84 -17.45
N GLU A 188 -27.51 -16.05 -18.69
CA GLU A 188 -28.01 -17.34 -19.11
C GLU A 188 -26.86 -18.34 -19.20
N MET A 189 -27.03 -19.50 -18.60
CA MET A 189 -26.07 -20.59 -18.63
C MET A 189 -26.52 -21.66 -19.60
N ILE A 190 -25.58 -22.31 -20.27
CA ILE A 190 -25.81 -23.57 -20.96
C ILE A 190 -25.74 -24.74 -19.98
N SER A 191 -26.13 -25.94 -20.41
CA SER A 191 -26.22 -27.13 -19.55
C SER A 191 -24.91 -27.54 -18.84
N GLU A 192 -23.79 -27.06 -19.33
CA GLU A 192 -22.46 -27.35 -18.77
C GLU A 192 -21.92 -26.24 -17.83
N GLY A 193 -22.79 -25.31 -17.42
CA GLY A 193 -22.41 -24.22 -16.52
C GLY A 193 -21.58 -23.10 -17.18
N GLN A 194 -21.56 -23.04 -18.50
CA GLN A 194 -20.86 -21.98 -19.24
C GLN A 194 -21.83 -20.83 -19.56
N ALA A 195 -21.35 -19.60 -19.48
CA ALA A 195 -22.16 -18.42 -19.80
C ALA A 195 -22.43 -18.31 -21.31
N LYS A 196 -23.66 -18.01 -21.67
CA LYS A 196 -24.01 -17.57 -23.03
C LYS A 196 -23.60 -16.10 -23.21
N PRO A 197 -23.34 -15.66 -24.44
CA PRO A 197 -23.24 -14.25 -24.76
C PRO A 197 -24.50 -13.50 -24.32
N PRO A 198 -24.38 -12.21 -23.94
CA PRO A 198 -25.54 -11.38 -23.61
C PRO A 198 -26.59 -11.36 -24.74
N ASN A 199 -27.86 -11.45 -24.38
CA ASN A 199 -28.93 -11.37 -25.34
C ASN A 199 -29.02 -9.93 -25.90
N PRO A 200 -28.82 -9.72 -27.22
CA PRO A 200 -28.84 -8.37 -27.79
C PRO A 200 -30.22 -7.67 -27.74
N ALA A 201 -31.28 -8.41 -27.49
CA ALA A 201 -32.62 -7.83 -27.31
C ALA A 201 -32.86 -7.29 -25.89
N MET A 202 -31.94 -7.52 -24.96
CA MET A 202 -32.08 -7.09 -23.58
C MET A 202 -31.05 -5.98 -23.24
N PRO A 203 -31.39 -5.04 -22.36
CA PRO A 203 -30.44 -4.07 -21.87
C PRO A 203 -29.21 -4.75 -21.21
N TYR A 204 -28.02 -4.32 -21.59
CA TYR A 204 -26.79 -4.88 -21.05
C TYR A 204 -25.85 -3.77 -20.56
N TYR A 205 -25.53 -3.79 -19.28
CA TYR A 205 -24.69 -2.82 -18.57
C TYR A 205 -23.32 -3.40 -18.18
N GLY A 206 -22.81 -4.29 -19.03
CA GLY A 206 -21.53 -4.96 -18.87
C GLY A 206 -21.60 -6.18 -17.93
N PRO A 207 -20.48 -6.92 -17.84
CA PRO A 207 -20.40 -8.14 -17.03
C PRO A 207 -20.53 -7.85 -15.54
N GLY A 208 -20.89 -8.88 -14.78
CA GLY A 208 -20.96 -8.80 -13.31
C GLY A 208 -20.83 -10.17 -12.69
N PHE A 209 -20.00 -10.25 -11.64
CA PHE A 209 -19.81 -11.52 -10.93
C PHE A 209 -21.14 -12.11 -10.44
N LYS A 210 -22.01 -11.26 -9.86
CA LYS A 210 -23.33 -11.65 -9.34
C LYS A 210 -24.40 -11.85 -10.43
N LEU A 211 -24.07 -11.68 -11.71
CA LEU A 211 -24.93 -12.12 -12.81
C LEU A 211 -24.69 -13.59 -13.15
N ASP A 212 -23.42 -14.02 -13.03
CA ASP A 212 -23.00 -15.40 -13.28
C ASP A 212 -23.23 -16.29 -12.05
N ASN A 213 -23.10 -15.72 -10.84
CA ASN A 213 -23.06 -16.45 -9.57
C ASN A 213 -24.10 -15.84 -8.60
N LEU A 214 -25.38 -16.07 -8.88
CA LEU A 214 -26.48 -15.43 -8.16
C LEU A 214 -26.46 -15.65 -6.65
N GLU A 215 -26.15 -16.89 -6.24
CA GLU A 215 -26.23 -17.32 -4.84
C GLU A 215 -24.87 -17.33 -4.11
N GLN A 216 -23.79 -16.95 -4.80
CA GLN A 216 -22.42 -17.01 -4.23
C GLN A 216 -21.84 -15.62 -4.06
N SER A 217 -21.16 -15.38 -2.93
CA SER A 217 -20.43 -14.13 -2.69
C SER A 217 -19.10 -14.05 -3.44
N GLY A 218 -18.51 -15.19 -3.78
CA GLY A 218 -17.24 -15.29 -4.48
C GLY A 218 -16.03 -14.87 -3.65
N THR A 219 -14.87 -14.95 -4.27
CA THR A 219 -13.58 -14.61 -3.64
C THR A 219 -13.30 -13.11 -3.58
N CYS A 220 -14.15 -12.26 -4.14
CA CYS A 220 -13.94 -10.80 -4.12
C CYS A 220 -13.84 -10.25 -2.68
N ALA A 221 -14.66 -10.80 -1.78
CA ALA A 221 -14.69 -10.39 -0.38
C ALA A 221 -13.37 -10.63 0.37
N THR A 222 -12.56 -11.62 -0.05
CA THR A 222 -11.29 -11.93 0.64
C THR A 222 -10.27 -10.79 0.60
N CYS A 223 -10.35 -9.94 -0.43
CA CYS A 223 -9.51 -8.77 -0.60
C CYS A 223 -10.28 -7.47 -0.36
N HIS A 224 -11.57 -7.39 -0.74
CA HIS A 224 -12.32 -6.14 -0.69
C HIS A 224 -13.02 -5.88 0.65
N THR A 225 -13.35 -6.93 1.39
CA THR A 225 -13.96 -6.87 2.72
C THR A 225 -13.39 -7.95 3.63
N PRO A 226 -12.06 -7.98 3.84
CA PRO A 226 -11.40 -9.14 4.47
C PRO A 226 -11.85 -9.39 5.91
N LEU A 227 -12.25 -8.36 6.65
CA LEU A 227 -12.75 -8.53 8.01
C LEU A 227 -14.19 -9.05 8.06
N ALA A 228 -15.00 -8.81 7.05
CA ALA A 228 -16.29 -9.48 6.90
C ALA A 228 -16.11 -10.98 6.63
N ALA A 229 -15.01 -11.30 6.08
CA ALA A 229 -14.50 -12.61 5.80
C ALA A 229 -14.02 -13.35 7.06
N LYS A 230 -14.81 -13.43 8.05
CA LYS A 230 -14.49 -13.58 9.46
C LYS A 230 -13.54 -14.68 9.86
N THR A 231 -13.41 -15.78 9.18
CA THR A 231 -12.60 -16.83 9.77
C THR A 231 -12.03 -17.80 8.75
N PRO A 232 -10.73 -18.05 8.86
CA PRO A 232 -10.09 -19.16 8.15
C PRO A 232 -10.71 -20.52 8.47
N THR A 233 -11.38 -20.64 9.62
CA THR A 233 -11.96 -21.88 10.09
C THR A 233 -13.37 -22.14 9.57
N THR A 234 -14.07 -21.12 9.11
CA THR A 234 -15.43 -21.30 8.64
C THR A 234 -15.54 -21.65 7.19
N ASN A 235 -14.49 -21.95 6.52
CA ASN A 235 -14.53 -22.63 5.24
C ASN A 235 -13.70 -22.00 4.15
N THR A 236 -12.63 -22.64 3.88
CA THR A 236 -11.90 -22.51 2.63
C THR A 236 -12.81 -22.52 1.40
N CYS A 237 -13.88 -23.32 1.39
CA CYS A 237 -14.83 -23.34 0.28
C CYS A 237 -15.67 -22.07 0.14
N ALA A 238 -15.99 -21.40 1.22
CA ALA A 238 -16.75 -20.13 1.15
C ALA A 238 -15.99 -19.07 0.37
N TRP A 239 -14.70 -19.07 0.48
CA TRP A 239 -13.80 -18.12 -0.17
C TRP A 239 -13.53 -18.45 -1.64
N SER A 240 -13.55 -19.69 -2.00
CA SER A 240 -13.46 -20.11 -3.40
C SER A 240 -14.78 -19.92 -4.17
N GLY A 241 -15.81 -19.36 -3.51
CA GLY A 241 -17.11 -19.12 -4.11
C GLY A 241 -18.04 -20.31 -4.08
N CYS A 242 -17.68 -21.42 -3.41
CA CYS A 242 -18.51 -22.61 -3.30
C CYS A 242 -19.58 -22.49 -2.22
N HIS A 243 -19.29 -21.73 -1.17
CA HIS A 243 -20.20 -21.46 -0.06
C HIS A 243 -20.24 -19.98 0.25
N SER A 244 -21.35 -19.53 0.80
CA SER A 244 -21.46 -18.16 1.29
C SER A 244 -20.58 -17.93 2.51
N SER A 245 -19.99 -16.75 2.60
CA SER A 245 -19.38 -16.32 3.86
C SER A 245 -20.49 -16.09 4.87
N ASN A 246 -20.23 -16.40 6.13
CA ASN A 246 -21.19 -16.21 7.22
C ASN A 246 -21.72 -14.78 7.35
N THR A 247 -21.06 -13.84 6.75
CA THR A 247 -21.38 -12.42 6.85
C THR A 247 -22.04 -11.88 5.60
N ALA A 248 -21.70 -12.44 4.44
CA ALA A 248 -22.21 -11.95 3.17
C ALA A 248 -23.60 -12.52 2.84
N ASP A 249 -23.88 -13.75 3.28
CA ASP A 249 -25.07 -14.51 2.90
C ASP A 249 -25.75 -15.14 4.13
N ARG A 250 -25.91 -14.37 5.16
CA ARG A 250 -26.69 -14.82 6.32
C ARG A 250 -28.14 -15.08 5.91
N ALA A 251 -28.76 -16.09 6.49
CA ALA A 251 -30.13 -16.48 6.20
C ALA A 251 -31.14 -15.33 6.39
N ASP A 252 -30.88 -14.40 7.33
CA ASP A 252 -31.70 -13.22 7.58
C ASP A 252 -31.56 -12.14 6.49
N THR A 253 -30.54 -12.21 5.64
CA THR A 253 -30.32 -11.29 4.53
C THR A 253 -30.63 -11.89 3.17
N ILE A 254 -30.64 -13.22 3.04
CA ILE A 254 -30.91 -13.94 1.79
C ILE A 254 -32.28 -13.56 1.20
N GLY A 255 -33.28 -13.33 2.03
CA GLY A 255 -34.60 -12.89 1.59
C GLY A 255 -34.70 -11.43 1.13
N LYS A 256 -33.64 -10.63 1.26
CA LYS A 256 -33.63 -9.18 0.94
C LYS A 256 -32.92 -8.86 -0.35
N ASP A 257 -33.05 -9.69 -1.37
CA ASP A 257 -32.39 -9.53 -2.66
C ASP A 257 -30.87 -9.43 -2.58
N VAL A 258 -30.23 -10.49 -2.16
CA VAL A 258 -28.77 -10.65 -2.19
C VAL A 258 -28.18 -10.55 -3.60
N ARG A 259 -29.03 -10.66 -4.63
CA ARG A 259 -28.62 -10.50 -6.01
C ARG A 259 -28.30 -9.04 -6.32
N GLY A 260 -27.04 -8.77 -6.56
CA GLY A 260 -26.59 -7.45 -6.97
C GLY A 260 -26.19 -6.51 -5.85
N VAL A 261 -26.12 -6.97 -4.62
CA VAL A 261 -25.58 -6.18 -3.53
C VAL A 261 -24.18 -6.67 -3.20
N THR A 262 -23.25 -5.77 -3.01
CA THR A 262 -21.95 -6.07 -2.37
C THR A 262 -22.24 -6.79 -1.07
N PRO A 263 -21.29 -7.53 -0.50
CA PRO A 263 -21.55 -8.44 0.58
C PRO A 263 -22.65 -7.94 1.50
N VAL A 264 -23.79 -8.64 1.51
CA VAL A 264 -25.00 -8.21 2.24
C VAL A 264 -24.86 -8.66 3.68
N GLY A 265 -25.27 -7.80 4.61
CA GLY A 265 -25.28 -8.12 6.04
C GLY A 265 -23.91 -8.01 6.72
N ILE A 266 -22.92 -7.42 6.08
CA ILE A 266 -21.68 -7.02 6.74
C ILE A 266 -21.91 -5.75 7.54
N SER A 267 -21.18 -5.60 8.64
CA SER A 267 -21.26 -4.41 9.47
C SER A 267 -20.64 -3.20 8.77
N ASP A 268 -21.03 -1.99 9.18
CA ASP A 268 -20.42 -0.76 8.67
C ASP A 268 -18.91 -0.74 8.87
N LEU A 269 -18.41 -1.32 9.96
CA LEU A 269 -16.98 -1.44 10.21
C LEU A 269 -16.27 -2.35 9.21
N ALA A 270 -16.88 -3.46 8.81
CA ALA A 270 -16.33 -4.32 7.78
C ALA A 270 -16.39 -3.67 6.38
N MET A 271 -17.30 -2.71 6.18
CA MET A 271 -17.37 -1.90 4.96
C MET A 271 -16.27 -0.84 4.85
N GLU A 272 -15.47 -0.63 5.89
CA GLU A 272 -14.24 0.15 5.78
C GLU A 272 -13.20 -0.48 4.81
N GLY A 273 -13.44 -1.71 4.37
CA GLY A 273 -12.57 -2.41 3.45
C GLY A 273 -11.26 -2.85 4.10
N ILE A 274 -10.14 -2.36 3.61
CA ILE A 274 -8.81 -2.61 4.18
C ILE A 274 -8.54 -1.54 5.22
N SER A 275 -8.93 -1.83 6.46
CA SER A 275 -8.88 -0.88 7.57
C SER A 275 -7.50 -0.83 8.25
N CYS A 276 -7.29 0.20 9.07
CA CYS A 276 -6.10 0.31 9.91
C CYS A 276 -5.88 -0.95 10.74
N GLU A 277 -6.93 -1.38 11.43
CA GLU A 277 -6.87 -2.53 12.31
C GLU A 277 -6.60 -3.84 11.57
N PHE A 278 -7.15 -4.00 10.36
CA PHE A 278 -6.86 -5.17 9.53
C PHE A 278 -5.37 -5.28 9.21
N CYS A 279 -4.77 -4.21 8.67
CA CYS A 279 -3.35 -4.21 8.33
C CYS A 279 -2.45 -4.44 9.55
N HIS A 280 -2.78 -3.78 10.67
CA HIS A 280 -1.98 -3.88 11.88
C HIS A 280 -2.25 -5.13 12.73
N ALA A 281 -3.19 -6.00 12.32
CA ALA A 281 -3.40 -7.34 12.88
C ALA A 281 -2.71 -8.46 12.08
N ILE A 282 -2.18 -8.17 10.89
CA ILE A 282 -1.47 -9.16 10.06
C ILE A 282 -0.16 -9.53 10.74
N ARG A 283 -0.03 -10.82 11.12
CA ARG A 283 1.17 -11.39 11.74
C ARG A 283 2.09 -11.99 10.68
N ASN A 284 1.51 -12.61 9.64
CA ASN A 284 2.28 -13.28 8.61
C ASN A 284 1.51 -13.35 7.29
N VAL A 285 2.24 -13.47 6.19
CA VAL A 285 1.70 -13.77 4.85
C VAL A 285 2.20 -15.14 4.43
N ILE A 286 1.27 -16.06 4.20
CA ILE A 286 1.55 -17.45 3.84
C ILE A 286 1.88 -17.51 2.35
N VAL A 287 3.11 -17.85 2.05
CA VAL A 287 3.60 -18.03 0.67
C VAL A 287 4.28 -19.37 0.51
N ASP A 288 4.26 -19.89 -0.70
CA ASP A 288 5.02 -21.08 -1.06
C ASP A 288 6.53 -20.83 -0.88
N SER A 289 7.24 -21.78 -0.28
CA SER A 289 8.64 -21.60 0.08
C SER A 289 9.58 -21.47 -1.12
N LYS A 290 9.19 -21.95 -2.30
CA LYS A 290 9.99 -21.92 -3.53
C LYS A 290 9.63 -20.73 -4.41
N THR A 291 8.34 -20.57 -4.69
CA THR A 291 7.86 -19.50 -5.58
C THR A 291 7.73 -18.15 -4.89
N LYS A 292 7.65 -18.14 -3.55
CA LYS A 292 7.36 -16.96 -2.73
C LYS A 292 6.00 -16.30 -3.03
N LEU A 293 5.13 -16.99 -3.76
CA LEU A 293 3.78 -16.52 -4.08
C LEU A 293 2.75 -17.15 -3.13
N PRO A 294 1.65 -16.46 -2.84
CA PRO A 294 0.48 -17.05 -2.20
C PRO A 294 -0.08 -18.23 -3.02
N ALA A 295 -0.74 -19.18 -2.37
CA ALA A 295 -1.37 -20.29 -3.07
C ALA A 295 -2.53 -19.79 -3.95
N ALA A 296 -2.68 -20.37 -5.14
CA ALA A 296 -3.67 -19.94 -6.14
C ALA A 296 -5.13 -20.05 -5.66
N ASP A 297 -5.40 -21.01 -4.77
CA ASP A 297 -6.70 -21.27 -4.17
C ASP A 297 -6.92 -20.54 -2.83
N MET A 298 -5.98 -19.72 -2.41
CA MET A 298 -6.02 -18.99 -1.14
C MET A 298 -5.82 -17.47 -1.34
N PRO A 299 -6.72 -16.77 -2.04
CA PRO A 299 -6.58 -15.32 -2.28
C PRO A 299 -6.89 -14.50 -1.02
N GLY A 300 -6.27 -13.35 -0.91
CA GLY A 300 -6.56 -12.36 0.13
C GLY A 300 -6.34 -12.89 1.54
N ILE A 301 -7.31 -12.69 2.41
CA ILE A 301 -7.24 -13.08 3.83
C ILE A 301 -6.90 -14.57 4.04
N MET A 302 -7.16 -15.43 3.08
CA MET A 302 -6.85 -16.85 3.20
C MET A 302 -5.34 -17.14 3.20
N SER A 303 -4.54 -16.27 2.62
CA SER A 303 -3.08 -16.30 2.68
C SER A 303 -2.52 -15.45 3.81
N LEU A 304 -3.34 -15.00 4.76
CA LEU A 304 -2.91 -14.21 5.91
C LEU A 304 -3.06 -14.98 7.21
N GLU A 305 -2.09 -14.79 8.08
CA GLU A 305 -2.19 -15.15 9.48
C GLU A 305 -2.43 -13.87 10.28
N LEU A 306 -3.63 -13.75 10.82
CA LEU A 306 -3.98 -12.64 11.70
C LEU A 306 -3.64 -12.99 13.15
N ARG A 307 -3.45 -11.97 13.96
CA ARG A 307 -3.27 -12.10 15.40
C ARG A 307 -4.10 -11.04 16.11
N ARG A 308 -5.40 -11.30 16.21
CA ARG A 308 -6.34 -10.45 16.92
C ARG A 308 -6.37 -10.82 18.39
N PRO A 309 -6.35 -9.84 19.30
CA PRO A 309 -6.27 -10.11 20.73
C PRO A 309 -7.58 -10.65 21.30
N PRO A 310 -7.57 -11.19 22.54
CA PRO A 310 -8.79 -11.39 23.33
C PRO A 310 -9.56 -10.08 23.53
N ASP A 311 -10.87 -10.19 23.77
CA ASP A 311 -11.72 -9.02 24.01
C ASP A 311 -11.22 -8.19 25.20
N GLY A 312 -11.11 -6.89 24.96
CA GLY A 312 -10.60 -5.93 25.95
C GLY A 312 -9.07 -5.74 25.94
N GLU A 313 -8.35 -6.58 25.21
CA GLU A 313 -6.92 -6.46 25.04
C GLU A 313 -6.58 -5.79 23.69
N HIS A 314 -5.32 -5.36 23.53
CA HIS A 314 -4.85 -4.68 22.33
C HIS A 314 -3.57 -5.33 21.81
N LEU A 315 -3.50 -5.51 20.48
CA LEU A 315 -2.28 -5.91 19.78
C LEU A 315 -2.27 -5.28 18.39
N PHE A 316 -1.30 -4.41 18.17
CA PHE A 316 -1.04 -3.81 16.85
C PHE A 316 0.41 -4.03 16.46
N PHE A 317 0.63 -4.56 15.28
CA PHE A 317 1.97 -4.67 14.71
C PHE A 317 2.35 -3.37 14.01
N GLY A 318 3.60 -2.96 14.17
CA GLY A 318 4.14 -1.77 13.53
C GLY A 318 5.55 -1.98 13.01
N SER A 319 6.04 -1.02 12.23
CA SER A 319 7.37 -1.02 11.62
C SER A 319 8.48 -0.49 12.54
N LEU A 320 8.16 -0.07 13.77
CA LEU A 320 9.11 0.51 14.72
C LEU A 320 9.32 -0.40 15.93
N SER A 321 10.58 -0.76 16.22
CA SER A 321 10.95 -1.62 17.34
C SER A 321 11.03 -0.90 18.70
N ASP A 322 10.85 0.41 18.71
CA ASP A 322 11.07 1.27 19.87
C ASP A 322 9.84 2.10 20.28
N SER A 323 8.65 1.62 19.97
CA SER A 323 7.40 2.24 20.41
C SER A 323 7.22 2.08 21.92
N ASN A 324 6.89 3.19 22.62
CA ASN A 324 6.59 3.18 24.05
C ASN A 324 5.07 3.22 24.30
N ARG A 325 4.34 2.32 23.66
CA ARG A 325 2.87 2.19 23.80
C ARG A 325 2.50 0.75 24.14
N ALA A 326 1.53 0.61 25.05
CA ALA A 326 0.97 -0.69 25.38
C ALA A 326 0.24 -1.30 24.18
N GLY A 327 0.25 -2.62 24.07
CA GLY A 327 -0.43 -3.34 23.01
C GLY A 327 0.25 -3.24 21.63
N VAL A 328 1.52 -2.85 21.57
CA VAL A 328 2.26 -2.74 20.30
C VAL A 328 3.40 -3.76 20.26
N SER A 329 3.58 -4.36 19.10
CA SER A 329 4.72 -5.21 18.78
C SER A 329 5.36 -4.77 17.46
N PHE A 330 6.66 -4.93 17.33
CA PHE A 330 7.38 -4.71 16.08
C PHE A 330 7.22 -5.92 15.17
N LEU A 331 6.99 -5.68 13.88
CA LEU A 331 6.93 -6.72 12.87
C LEU A 331 7.69 -6.26 11.62
N PRO A 332 8.86 -6.83 11.34
CA PRO A 332 9.64 -6.50 10.13
C PRO A 332 8.87 -6.61 8.83
N LEU A 333 7.97 -7.59 8.73
CA LEU A 333 7.10 -7.82 7.57
C LEU A 333 6.30 -6.57 7.14
N GLN A 334 5.98 -5.67 8.05
CA GLN A 334 5.28 -4.40 7.74
C GLN A 334 6.06 -3.52 6.75
N SER A 335 7.37 -3.70 6.68
CA SER A 335 8.25 -2.96 5.75
C SER A 335 8.72 -3.82 4.56
N GLU A 336 8.15 -4.99 4.36
CA GLU A 336 8.51 -5.92 3.28
C GLU A 336 7.41 -6.00 2.23
N SER A 337 7.77 -6.11 0.96
CA SER A 337 6.81 -6.28 -0.14
C SER A 337 5.91 -7.51 0.02
N GLN A 338 6.37 -8.55 0.72
CA GLN A 338 5.58 -9.75 1.00
C GLN A 338 4.28 -9.40 1.74
N PHE A 339 4.26 -8.32 2.52
CA PHE A 339 3.06 -7.84 3.21
C PHE A 339 1.88 -7.62 2.25
N CYS A 340 2.15 -7.17 1.02
CA CYS A 340 1.14 -6.85 0.02
C CYS A 340 0.69 -8.08 -0.79
N ALA A 341 1.44 -9.19 -0.72
CA ALA A 341 1.32 -10.33 -1.63
C ALA A 341 -0.07 -10.97 -1.64
N ALA A 342 -0.71 -11.10 -0.48
CA ALA A 342 -1.97 -11.83 -0.34
C ALA A 342 -3.10 -11.28 -1.22
N CYS A 343 -3.14 -9.95 -1.45
CA CYS A 343 -4.16 -9.28 -2.25
C CYS A 343 -3.63 -8.83 -3.62
N HIS A 344 -2.32 -8.64 -3.77
CA HIS A 344 -1.67 -8.22 -5.02
C HIS A 344 -1.07 -9.38 -5.84
N PHE A 345 -1.52 -10.59 -5.53
CA PHE A 345 -1.40 -11.79 -6.35
C PHE A 345 -2.75 -12.53 -6.32
N GLY A 346 -3.24 -12.97 -7.48
CA GLY A 346 -4.52 -13.68 -7.54
C GLY A 346 -4.72 -14.43 -8.84
N VAL A 347 -5.20 -15.67 -8.70
CA VAL A 347 -5.57 -16.58 -9.79
C VAL A 347 -7.08 -16.69 -9.85
N PHE A 348 -7.67 -16.57 -11.04
CA PHE A 348 -9.12 -16.52 -11.22
C PHE A 348 -9.57 -17.49 -12.33
N GLY A 349 -10.87 -17.80 -12.36
CA GLY A 349 -11.48 -18.61 -13.40
C GLY A 349 -11.11 -20.10 -13.36
N GLY A 350 -10.41 -20.54 -12.31
CA GLY A 350 -10.09 -21.94 -12.12
C GLY A 350 -11.26 -22.74 -11.55
N VAL A 351 -11.17 -24.05 -11.69
CA VAL A 351 -12.09 -25.01 -11.07
C VAL A 351 -11.44 -25.58 -9.82
N VAL A 352 -12.13 -25.47 -8.69
CA VAL A 352 -11.66 -26.09 -7.43
C VAL A 352 -12.13 -27.55 -7.39
N SER A 353 -11.17 -28.46 -7.39
CA SER A 353 -11.42 -29.89 -7.24
C SER A 353 -10.44 -30.46 -6.22
N ASN A 354 -10.95 -31.26 -5.27
CA ASN A 354 -10.16 -31.84 -4.18
C ASN A 354 -9.33 -30.78 -3.43
N MET A 355 -9.94 -29.63 -3.13
CA MET A 355 -9.30 -28.51 -2.44
C MET A 355 -8.10 -27.89 -3.18
N LYS A 356 -8.01 -28.10 -4.47
CA LYS A 356 -6.99 -27.46 -5.33
C LYS A 356 -7.65 -26.77 -6.52
N MET A 357 -7.18 -25.59 -6.83
CA MET A 357 -7.57 -24.89 -8.04
C MET A 357 -6.78 -25.42 -9.24
N THR A 358 -7.49 -25.72 -10.32
CA THR A 358 -6.92 -26.14 -11.60
C THR A 358 -7.44 -25.23 -12.72
N GLY A 359 -6.61 -24.97 -13.73
CA GLY A 359 -7.00 -24.25 -14.94
C GLY A 359 -7.28 -22.75 -14.76
N GLY A 360 -6.90 -22.15 -13.64
CA GLY A 360 -7.04 -20.72 -13.41
C GLY A 360 -5.97 -19.89 -14.16
N THR A 361 -6.29 -18.63 -14.37
CA THR A 361 -5.37 -17.64 -14.97
C THR A 361 -4.93 -16.66 -13.89
N VAL A 362 -3.61 -16.41 -13.79
CA VAL A 362 -3.08 -15.34 -12.93
C VAL A 362 -3.59 -14.02 -13.48
N ILE A 363 -4.36 -13.28 -12.71
CA ILE A 363 -4.97 -12.00 -13.10
C ILE A 363 -4.25 -10.84 -12.41
N TYR A 364 -4.27 -10.79 -11.08
CA TYR A 364 -3.47 -9.86 -10.30
C TYR A 364 -2.08 -10.43 -10.12
N ASN A 365 -1.03 -9.65 -10.41
CA ASN A 365 0.34 -10.17 -10.36
C ASN A 365 1.40 -9.11 -10.07
N SER A 366 1.02 -7.93 -9.58
CA SER A 366 2.01 -6.89 -9.30
C SER A 366 3.08 -7.35 -8.33
N TYR A 367 2.72 -8.19 -7.33
CA TYR A 367 3.70 -8.79 -6.43
C TYR A 367 4.62 -9.81 -7.14
N GLY A 368 4.08 -10.71 -7.97
CA GLY A 368 4.89 -11.68 -8.71
C GLY A 368 5.80 -11.03 -9.74
N GLU A 369 5.30 -10.01 -10.44
CA GLU A 369 6.10 -9.20 -11.38
C GLU A 369 7.24 -8.46 -10.65
N TRP A 370 6.98 -7.95 -9.43
CA TRP A 370 8.01 -7.37 -8.58
C TRP A 370 9.05 -8.42 -8.15
N LEU A 371 8.63 -9.63 -7.78
CA LEU A 371 9.55 -10.72 -7.44
C LEU A 371 10.51 -11.05 -8.58
N ASP A 372 10.06 -10.92 -9.84
CA ASP A 372 10.88 -11.16 -11.03
C ASP A 372 11.75 -9.96 -11.42
N SER A 373 11.50 -8.78 -10.84
CA SER A 373 12.21 -7.55 -11.16
C SER A 373 13.53 -7.42 -10.39
N PRO A 374 14.46 -6.57 -10.83
CA PRO A 374 15.66 -6.22 -10.09
C PRO A 374 15.38 -5.57 -8.71
N TYR A 375 14.20 -5.01 -8.49
CA TYR A 375 13.82 -4.38 -7.21
C TYR A 375 13.62 -5.38 -6.07
N SER A 376 13.41 -6.66 -6.35
CA SER A 376 13.34 -7.71 -5.33
C SER A 376 14.69 -8.34 -4.99
N LYS A 377 15.75 -8.04 -5.76
CA LYS A 377 17.05 -8.72 -5.67
C LYS A 377 18.02 -7.89 -4.85
N THR A 378 18.51 -8.43 -3.74
CA THR A 378 19.45 -7.75 -2.84
C THR A 378 20.80 -7.43 -3.49
N ASP A 379 21.21 -8.24 -4.46
CA ASP A 379 22.47 -8.10 -5.20
C ASP A 379 22.37 -7.18 -6.43
N SER A 380 21.17 -6.71 -6.78
CA SER A 380 20.97 -5.85 -7.96
C SER A 380 21.46 -4.42 -7.78
N GLY A 381 21.69 -3.96 -6.55
CA GLY A 381 21.92 -2.56 -6.21
C GLY A 381 20.68 -1.66 -6.45
N LYS A 382 19.51 -2.26 -6.69
CA LYS A 382 18.25 -1.56 -6.98
C LYS A 382 17.11 -1.96 -6.03
N LEU A 383 17.43 -2.64 -4.92
CA LEU A 383 16.41 -3.11 -3.99
C LEU A 383 15.43 -1.99 -3.60
N ARG A 384 14.16 -2.23 -3.84
CA ARG A 384 13.05 -1.36 -3.41
C ARG A 384 11.82 -2.21 -3.09
N THR A 385 11.17 -1.89 -2.01
CA THR A 385 9.92 -2.53 -1.60
C THR A 385 8.71 -1.85 -2.25
N CYS A 386 7.54 -2.46 -2.12
CA CYS A 386 6.28 -1.82 -2.52
C CYS A 386 6.05 -0.52 -1.75
N GLN A 387 6.38 -0.54 -0.46
CA GLN A 387 6.24 0.60 0.43
C GLN A 387 7.11 1.78 0.00
N ASP A 388 8.34 1.54 -0.49
CA ASP A 388 9.25 2.61 -0.94
C ASP A 388 8.69 3.45 -2.10
N CYS A 389 7.76 2.89 -2.88
CA CYS A 389 7.13 3.58 -4.00
C CYS A 389 5.70 4.01 -3.72
N HIS A 390 4.92 3.17 -3.03
CA HIS A 390 3.49 3.39 -2.83
C HIS A 390 3.15 4.03 -1.48
N MET A 391 4.02 3.92 -0.49
CA MET A 391 3.89 4.54 0.82
C MET A 391 5.12 5.44 1.04
N LEU A 392 5.11 6.62 0.43
CA LEU A 392 6.28 7.49 0.38
C LEU A 392 6.72 7.91 1.79
N GLN A 393 8.03 8.04 1.97
CA GLN A 393 8.58 8.55 3.22
C GLN A 393 8.17 10.01 3.44
N LYS A 394 8.03 10.42 4.68
CA LYS A 394 7.76 11.83 5.03
C LYS A 394 8.98 12.71 4.75
N ASP A 395 8.77 13.96 4.42
CA ASP A 395 9.84 14.89 4.03
C ASP A 395 10.57 15.54 5.21
N THR A 396 9.94 15.56 6.38
CA THR A 396 10.43 16.25 7.57
C THR A 396 10.27 15.38 8.80
N GLN A 397 10.92 15.78 9.90
CA GLN A 397 10.73 15.15 11.19
C GLN A 397 9.23 15.02 11.51
N TYR A 398 8.80 13.83 11.90
CA TYR A 398 7.39 13.47 11.98
C TYR A 398 7.04 12.76 13.29
N SER A 399 5.83 13.01 13.78
CA SER A 399 5.21 12.25 14.85
C SER A 399 3.81 11.81 14.44
N VAL A 400 3.50 10.54 14.59
CA VAL A 400 2.18 9.97 14.25
C VAL A 400 1.05 10.48 15.16
N ALA A 401 1.38 10.81 16.41
CA ALA A 401 0.41 11.20 17.44
C ALA A 401 0.95 12.36 18.31
N PRO A 402 1.25 13.55 17.77
CA PRO A 402 1.95 14.63 18.49
C PRO A 402 1.15 15.14 19.70
N GLU A 403 -0.18 15.17 19.60
CA GLU A 403 -1.06 15.68 20.65
C GLU A 403 -1.30 14.67 21.80
N ARG A 404 -0.87 13.42 21.58
CA ARG A 404 -1.00 12.31 22.54
C ARG A 404 0.36 11.80 23.04
N GLY A 405 1.39 12.65 22.99
CA GLY A 405 2.75 12.32 23.44
C GLY A 405 3.51 11.39 22.49
N GLY A 406 3.16 11.37 21.22
CA GLY A 406 3.93 10.68 20.18
C GLY A 406 5.29 11.34 20.00
N VAL A 407 6.32 10.52 19.91
CA VAL A 407 7.70 10.98 19.77
C VAL A 407 7.98 11.37 18.32
N ALA A 408 8.59 12.52 18.11
CA ALA A 408 9.06 12.93 16.80
C ALA A 408 10.33 12.15 16.42
N ARG A 409 10.38 11.68 15.17
CA ARG A 409 11.47 10.88 14.63
C ARG A 409 11.92 11.44 13.29
N ASP A 410 13.05 10.97 12.81
CA ASP A 410 13.46 11.20 11.44
C ASP A 410 12.36 10.75 10.46
N ALA A 411 12.14 11.54 9.42
CA ALA A 411 11.10 11.31 8.44
C ALA A 411 11.24 9.95 7.73
N SER A 412 12.45 9.49 7.53
CA SER A 412 12.75 8.20 6.90
C SER A 412 12.19 6.98 7.66
N ASN A 413 11.81 7.14 8.94
CA ASN A 413 11.18 6.09 9.74
C ASN A 413 9.66 6.02 9.53
N TYR A 414 9.07 6.93 8.77
CA TYR A 414 7.64 7.01 8.56
C TYR A 414 7.26 7.00 7.09
N HIS A 415 6.26 6.20 6.78
CA HIS A 415 5.65 6.11 5.47
C HIS A 415 4.23 6.68 5.50
N ASP A 416 3.82 7.34 4.43
CA ASP A 416 2.45 7.78 4.29
C ASP A 416 1.50 6.59 4.05
N HIS A 417 0.20 6.82 4.27
CA HIS A 417 -0.86 5.82 4.08
C HIS A 417 -1.80 6.19 2.92
N THR A 418 -1.32 7.00 1.97
CA THR A 418 -2.08 7.33 0.75
C THR A 418 -1.99 6.23 -0.29
N MET A 419 -1.03 5.31 -0.15
CA MET A 419 -0.76 4.18 -1.06
C MET A 419 -0.91 4.59 -2.52
N THR A 420 -0.14 5.62 -2.88
CA THR A 420 -0.26 6.38 -4.12
C THR A 420 -0.30 5.49 -5.37
N GLY A 421 -1.25 5.78 -6.25
CA GLY A 421 -1.45 5.05 -7.49
C GLY A 421 -2.27 5.84 -8.51
N PRO A 422 -2.68 5.22 -9.64
CA PRO A 422 -3.40 5.92 -10.71
C PRO A 422 -4.73 6.56 -10.27
N SER A 423 -5.31 6.09 -9.18
CA SER A 423 -6.58 6.61 -8.67
C SER A 423 -6.43 7.78 -7.72
N THR A 424 -5.24 7.97 -7.15
CA THR A 424 -4.97 8.98 -6.12
C THR A 424 -4.04 10.09 -6.61
N SER A 425 -3.15 9.82 -7.58
CA SER A 425 -2.19 10.82 -8.06
C SER A 425 -1.88 10.69 -9.55
N GLN A 426 -2.15 11.75 -10.31
CA GLN A 426 -1.75 11.84 -11.71
C GLN A 426 -0.22 12.05 -11.83
N THR A 427 0.37 12.82 -10.93
CA THR A 427 1.82 13.09 -10.95
C THR A 427 2.64 11.83 -10.73
N PHE A 428 2.13 10.89 -9.94
CA PHE A 428 2.75 9.59 -9.75
C PHE A 428 2.86 8.80 -11.08
N MET A 429 1.87 8.93 -11.95
CA MET A 429 1.88 8.27 -13.27
C MET A 429 3.00 8.79 -14.18
N TRP A 430 3.41 10.05 -14.02
CA TRP A 430 4.51 10.64 -14.82
C TRP A 430 5.87 10.04 -14.50
N THR A 431 6.02 9.42 -13.34
CA THR A 431 7.28 8.79 -12.92
C THR A 431 7.38 7.31 -13.29
N ALA A 432 6.29 6.70 -13.75
CA ALA A 432 6.23 5.25 -13.96
C ALA A 432 7.08 4.76 -15.14
N VAL A 433 7.15 5.55 -16.20
CA VAL A 433 7.87 5.20 -17.44
C VAL A 433 8.59 6.41 -18.01
N ASN A 434 9.67 6.15 -18.75
CA ASN A 434 10.39 7.15 -19.52
C ASN A 434 9.99 7.03 -21.00
N MET A 435 9.62 8.15 -21.64
CA MET A 435 9.31 8.24 -23.05
C MET A 435 10.32 9.16 -23.75
N GLN A 436 11.03 8.63 -24.71
CA GLN A 436 11.94 9.38 -25.59
C GLN A 436 11.42 9.30 -27.00
N SER A 437 11.44 10.43 -27.70
CA SER A 437 11.00 10.50 -29.10
C SER A 437 11.91 11.40 -29.88
N ASP A 438 12.18 11.00 -31.10
CA ASP A 438 12.90 11.80 -32.10
C ASP A 438 12.14 11.84 -33.40
N VAL A 439 12.37 12.91 -34.16
CA VAL A 439 11.70 13.16 -35.43
C VAL A 439 12.73 13.67 -36.45
N LYS A 440 12.61 13.17 -37.66
CA LYS A 440 13.41 13.68 -38.81
C LYS A 440 12.60 13.75 -40.06
N ARG A 441 12.97 14.69 -40.93
CA ARG A 441 12.51 14.74 -42.29
C ARG A 441 13.33 13.77 -43.14
N ASP A 442 12.67 12.95 -43.93
CA ASP A 442 13.29 12.00 -44.87
C ASP A 442 12.57 12.11 -46.23
N GLY A 443 13.06 13.02 -47.08
CA GLY A 443 12.43 13.33 -48.37
C GLY A 443 10.99 13.85 -48.18
N GLN A 444 10.03 13.09 -48.69
CA GLN A 444 8.58 13.37 -48.56
C GLN A 444 7.93 12.64 -47.35
N LEU A 445 8.73 12.26 -46.38
CA LEU A 445 8.24 11.61 -45.17
C LEU A 445 8.69 12.36 -43.92
N VAL A 446 7.88 12.31 -42.92
CA VAL A 446 8.24 12.60 -41.51
C VAL A 446 8.39 11.26 -40.81
N ARG A 447 9.61 10.93 -40.37
CA ARG A 447 9.89 9.73 -39.60
C ARG A 447 9.93 10.07 -38.11
N VAL A 448 9.23 9.28 -37.34
CA VAL A 448 9.16 9.41 -35.89
C VAL A 448 9.62 8.10 -35.27
N HIS A 449 10.53 8.18 -34.33
CA HIS A 449 10.95 7.03 -33.53
C HIS A 449 10.62 7.30 -32.07
N VAL A 450 10.00 6.32 -31.37
CA VAL A 450 9.60 6.44 -29.98
C VAL A 450 10.08 5.23 -29.19
N ASN A 451 10.78 5.51 -28.09
CA ASN A 451 11.14 4.53 -27.07
C ASN A 451 10.31 4.79 -25.81
N VAL A 452 9.64 3.76 -25.31
CA VAL A 452 8.96 3.79 -24.02
C VAL A 452 9.60 2.76 -23.11
N THR A 453 10.19 3.21 -22.03
CA THR A 453 10.94 2.35 -21.10
C THR A 453 10.25 2.34 -19.75
N ASN A 454 9.97 1.15 -19.24
CA ASN A 454 9.59 0.97 -17.84
C ASN A 454 10.86 0.86 -17.01
N ASP A 455 11.42 1.97 -16.57
CA ASP A 455 12.68 2.03 -15.82
C ASP A 455 12.51 2.37 -14.33
N ASN A 456 11.29 2.62 -13.91
CA ASN A 456 11.02 3.08 -12.54
C ASN A 456 9.89 2.31 -11.81
N THR A 457 9.36 1.23 -12.38
CA THR A 457 8.40 0.36 -11.66
C THR A 457 8.94 -1.06 -11.50
N GLY A 458 8.56 -1.71 -10.40
CA GLY A 458 8.90 -3.12 -10.15
C GLY A 458 7.95 -4.12 -10.81
N HIS A 459 6.92 -3.66 -11.48
CA HIS A 459 5.88 -4.46 -12.11
C HIS A 459 5.58 -3.98 -13.53
N ALA A 460 4.78 -4.71 -14.28
CA ALA A 460 4.36 -4.30 -15.61
C ALA A 460 3.52 -3.01 -15.57
N VAL A 461 3.54 -2.26 -16.65
CA VAL A 461 2.70 -1.06 -16.86
C VAL A 461 1.84 -1.29 -18.10
N PRO A 462 0.48 -1.34 -17.91
CA PRO A 462 -0.26 -1.40 -16.65
C PRO A 462 -0.15 -2.77 -15.96
N THR A 463 -0.55 -2.86 -14.68
CA THR A 463 -0.57 -4.13 -13.94
C THR A 463 -1.94 -4.39 -13.31
N ASP A 464 -2.11 -5.58 -12.73
CA ASP A 464 -3.29 -6.09 -12.03
C ASP A 464 -4.56 -6.11 -12.91
N ALA A 465 -5.54 -5.24 -12.65
CA ALA A 465 -6.84 -5.30 -13.31
C ALA A 465 -6.74 -5.34 -14.85
N PRO A 466 -7.19 -6.42 -15.50
CA PRO A 466 -6.89 -6.70 -16.91
C PRO A 466 -7.59 -5.76 -17.91
N MET A 467 -8.50 -4.92 -17.42
CA MET A 467 -9.18 -3.91 -18.25
C MET A 467 -8.36 -2.64 -18.45
N ARG A 468 -7.22 -2.49 -17.78
CA ARG A 468 -6.34 -1.33 -17.87
C ARG A 468 -5.53 -1.37 -19.14
N SER A 469 -5.25 -0.21 -19.72
CA SER A 469 -4.39 -0.08 -20.91
C SER A 469 -3.57 1.20 -20.88
N VAL A 470 -2.41 1.16 -21.55
CA VAL A 470 -1.62 2.34 -21.89
C VAL A 470 -1.54 2.42 -23.39
N MET A 471 -1.71 3.60 -23.96
CA MET A 471 -1.71 3.84 -25.39
C MET A 471 -0.69 4.91 -25.74
N LEU A 472 0.26 4.57 -26.60
CA LEU A 472 1.11 5.51 -27.29
C LEU A 472 0.33 6.02 -28.51
N VAL A 473 0.14 7.33 -28.61
CA VAL A 473 -0.51 8.00 -29.75
C VAL A 473 0.49 8.92 -30.42
N VAL A 474 0.66 8.80 -31.73
CA VAL A 474 1.59 9.60 -32.51
C VAL A 474 0.84 10.31 -33.63
N GLN A 475 0.97 11.63 -33.71
CA GLN A 475 0.32 12.45 -34.72
C GLN A 475 1.31 13.42 -35.34
N ALA A 476 1.41 13.43 -36.67
CA ALA A 476 2.07 14.50 -37.39
C ALA A 476 1.01 15.48 -37.88
N LEU A 477 1.15 16.76 -37.55
CA LEU A 477 0.16 17.80 -37.78
C LEU A 477 0.72 18.88 -38.70
N ASP A 478 -0.07 19.31 -39.67
CA ASP A 478 0.25 20.50 -40.45
C ASP A 478 0.06 21.80 -39.65
N ALA A 479 0.41 22.94 -40.18
CA ALA A 479 0.27 24.25 -39.55
C ALA A 479 -1.19 24.62 -39.22
N LYS A 480 -2.19 23.94 -39.80
CA LYS A 480 -3.61 24.13 -39.56
C LYS A 480 -4.14 23.13 -38.53
N GLY A 481 -3.30 22.20 -38.05
CA GLY A 481 -3.68 21.18 -37.09
C GLY A 481 -4.31 19.91 -37.71
N ASN A 482 -4.27 19.75 -39.02
CA ASN A 482 -4.74 18.53 -39.69
C ASN A 482 -3.71 17.42 -39.53
N VAL A 483 -4.19 16.21 -39.23
CA VAL A 483 -3.31 15.02 -39.12
C VAL A 483 -2.87 14.56 -40.50
N LEU A 484 -1.57 14.39 -40.70
CA LEU A 484 -1.00 13.84 -41.90
C LEU A 484 -1.25 12.34 -42.02
N THR A 485 -1.32 11.85 -43.26
CA THR A 485 -1.51 10.42 -43.53
C THR A 485 -0.34 9.59 -43.05
N GLN A 486 -0.57 8.63 -42.19
CA GLN A 486 0.43 7.60 -41.83
C GLN A 486 0.68 6.68 -42.99
N THR A 487 1.95 6.39 -43.27
CA THR A 487 2.38 5.48 -44.34
C THR A 487 3.06 4.22 -43.81
N GLU A 488 3.69 4.31 -42.64
CA GLU A 488 4.41 3.19 -42.02
C GLU A 488 4.18 3.20 -40.50
N GLY A 489 4.28 2.04 -39.89
CA GLY A 489 4.17 1.86 -38.42
C GLY A 489 2.84 1.25 -37.95
N PRO A 490 2.77 0.85 -36.69
CA PRO A 490 1.56 0.25 -36.15
C PRO A 490 0.44 1.26 -35.95
N THR A 491 -0.80 0.75 -35.92
CA THR A 491 -2.02 1.50 -35.58
C THR A 491 -2.66 0.91 -34.35
N LEU A 492 -3.36 1.76 -33.62
CA LEU A 492 -4.09 1.37 -32.43
C LEU A 492 -5.29 0.47 -32.76
N PRO A 493 -5.46 -0.68 -32.06
CA PRO A 493 -6.49 -1.66 -32.34
C PRO A 493 -7.90 -1.18 -31.96
N ASP A 494 -8.93 -1.87 -32.46
CA ASP A 494 -10.34 -1.49 -32.32
C ASP A 494 -10.80 -1.33 -30.87
N TRP A 495 -10.29 -2.12 -29.95
CA TRP A 495 -10.67 -2.03 -28.55
C TRP A 495 -10.18 -0.76 -27.84
N THR A 496 -9.29 0.03 -28.47
CA THR A 496 -8.85 1.34 -27.96
C THR A 496 -9.89 2.46 -28.15
N GLY A 497 -10.98 2.18 -28.84
CA GLY A 497 -12.15 3.06 -28.96
C GLY A 497 -11.83 4.35 -29.71
N ASN A 498 -11.89 5.52 -29.05
CA ASN A 498 -11.64 6.81 -29.68
C ASN A 498 -10.23 7.00 -30.30
N TYR A 499 -9.30 6.10 -30.00
CA TYR A 499 -7.95 6.08 -30.61
C TYR A 499 -7.81 5.04 -31.71
N THR A 500 -8.83 4.23 -31.98
CA THR A 500 -8.81 3.18 -33.03
C THR A 500 -8.29 3.72 -34.36
N GLY A 501 -7.35 2.98 -34.94
CA GLY A 501 -6.79 3.29 -36.26
C GLY A 501 -5.80 4.45 -36.30
N GLN A 502 -5.60 5.18 -35.22
CA GLN A 502 -4.54 6.21 -35.17
C GLN A 502 -3.16 5.55 -35.07
N ALA A 503 -2.15 6.26 -35.59
CA ALA A 503 -0.76 5.83 -35.45
C ALA A 503 -0.42 5.72 -33.94
N GLY A 504 0.07 4.54 -33.54
CA GLY A 504 0.32 4.29 -32.14
C GLY A 504 0.50 2.83 -31.81
N LYS A 505 0.71 2.55 -30.52
CA LYS A 505 0.81 1.21 -29.97
C LYS A 505 0.10 1.12 -28.63
N ALA A 506 -0.59 0.01 -28.40
CA ALA A 506 -1.27 -0.23 -27.14
C ALA A 506 -0.49 -1.25 -26.29
N PHE A 507 -0.42 -0.98 -24.99
CA PHE A 507 0.18 -1.82 -23.97
C PHE A 507 -0.94 -2.28 -23.03
N ALA A 508 -1.29 -3.56 -23.13
CA ALA A 508 -2.37 -4.15 -22.35
C ALA A 508 -2.20 -5.66 -22.26
N ARG A 509 -2.94 -6.25 -21.37
CA ARG A 509 -3.10 -7.69 -21.29
C ARG A 509 -4.50 -8.05 -21.75
N ILE A 510 -4.60 -8.71 -22.89
CA ILE A 510 -5.86 -9.00 -23.56
C ILE A 510 -6.31 -10.41 -23.20
N LEU A 511 -7.49 -10.50 -22.57
CA LEU A 511 -8.12 -11.74 -22.20
C LEU A 511 -9.25 -12.08 -23.15
N LYS A 512 -9.39 -13.36 -23.47
CA LYS A 512 -10.55 -13.96 -24.14
C LYS A 512 -11.38 -14.73 -23.13
N ASP A 513 -12.67 -14.44 -23.06
CA ASP A 513 -13.65 -15.26 -22.36
C ASP A 513 -13.86 -16.56 -23.12
N ASN A 514 -13.52 -17.70 -22.51
CA ASN A 514 -13.59 -19.01 -23.15
C ASN A 514 -15.05 -19.49 -23.32
N TRP A 515 -15.99 -18.92 -22.58
CA TRP A 515 -17.41 -19.27 -22.65
C TRP A 515 -18.14 -18.49 -23.76
N THR A 516 -17.96 -17.18 -23.78
CA THR A 516 -18.68 -16.29 -24.71
C THR A 516 -17.89 -15.94 -25.97
N GLY A 517 -16.58 -16.16 -25.96
CA GLY A 517 -15.67 -15.77 -27.03
C GLY A 517 -15.33 -14.28 -27.05
N GLU A 518 -15.80 -13.47 -26.10
CA GLU A 518 -15.54 -12.02 -26.05
C GLU A 518 -14.05 -11.70 -25.89
N VAL A 519 -13.53 -10.79 -26.73
CA VAL A 519 -12.14 -10.28 -26.72
C VAL A 519 -12.17 -8.77 -26.98
N PRO A 520 -11.55 -7.93 -26.15
CA PRO A 520 -11.10 -8.23 -24.80
C PRO A 520 -12.25 -8.43 -23.82
N THR A 521 -12.11 -9.36 -22.88
CA THR A 521 -13.07 -9.52 -21.80
C THR A 521 -12.56 -8.91 -20.50
N SER A 522 -13.51 -8.45 -19.67
CA SER A 522 -13.25 -8.02 -18.29
C SER A 522 -13.89 -8.95 -17.26
N ALA A 523 -14.53 -10.04 -17.70
CA ALA A 523 -15.14 -11.06 -16.84
C ALA A 523 -14.09 -12.09 -16.39
N PHE A 524 -13.01 -11.63 -15.75
CA PHE A 524 -11.83 -12.45 -15.39
C PHE A 524 -12.10 -13.51 -14.34
N TRP A 525 -13.25 -13.51 -13.68
CA TRP A 525 -13.72 -14.60 -12.81
C TRP A 525 -14.22 -15.82 -13.58
N ARG A 526 -14.46 -15.70 -14.90
CA ARG A 526 -14.74 -16.81 -15.80
C ARG A 526 -13.44 -17.49 -16.22
N GLN A 527 -13.55 -18.62 -16.91
CA GLN A 527 -12.39 -19.22 -17.57
C GLN A 527 -11.94 -18.31 -18.73
N VAL A 528 -10.73 -17.81 -18.63
CA VAL A 528 -10.17 -16.90 -19.63
C VAL A 528 -8.80 -17.39 -20.13
N THR A 529 -8.48 -17.01 -21.35
CA THR A 529 -7.16 -17.23 -21.96
C THR A 529 -6.50 -15.88 -22.23
N VAL A 530 -5.23 -15.72 -21.89
CA VAL A 530 -4.43 -14.57 -22.31
C VAL A 530 -4.10 -14.75 -23.79
N VAL A 531 -4.66 -13.89 -24.63
CA VAL A 531 -4.42 -13.93 -26.09
C VAL A 531 -3.30 -13.01 -26.51
N GLU A 532 -3.03 -11.98 -25.74
CA GLU A 532 -1.95 -11.03 -25.98
C GLU A 532 -1.52 -10.39 -24.66
N ASP A 533 -0.20 -10.16 -24.50
CA ASP A 533 0.36 -9.38 -23.39
C ASP A 533 1.47 -8.48 -23.93
N THR A 534 1.12 -7.22 -24.18
CA THR A 534 2.02 -6.18 -24.70
C THR A 534 2.45 -5.20 -23.62
N ARG A 535 2.15 -5.47 -22.36
CA ARG A 535 2.50 -4.58 -21.24
C ARG A 535 4.00 -4.31 -21.17
N LEU A 536 4.37 -3.16 -20.67
CA LEU A 536 5.76 -2.77 -20.45
C LEU A 536 6.27 -3.42 -19.16
N PHE A 537 7.03 -4.49 -19.28
CA PHE A 537 7.63 -5.18 -18.13
C PHE A 537 8.80 -4.38 -17.54
N PRO A 538 9.13 -4.59 -16.25
CA PRO A 538 10.19 -3.87 -15.57
C PRO A 538 11.52 -3.88 -16.33
N PHE A 539 12.13 -2.71 -16.47
CA PHE A 539 13.42 -2.50 -17.17
C PHE A 539 13.45 -2.94 -18.63
N LYS A 540 12.28 -2.98 -19.29
CA LYS A 540 12.17 -3.21 -20.72
C LYS A 540 11.83 -1.92 -21.46
N THR A 541 12.39 -1.79 -22.65
CA THR A 541 12.09 -0.72 -23.60
C THR A 541 11.30 -1.30 -24.77
N ASP A 542 10.22 -0.63 -25.10
CA ASP A 542 9.52 -0.81 -26.37
C ASP A 542 9.93 0.29 -27.33
N SER A 543 10.31 -0.11 -28.55
CA SER A 543 10.76 0.80 -29.59
C SER A 543 9.86 0.68 -30.80
N THR A 544 9.26 1.78 -31.24
CA THR A 544 8.37 1.83 -32.40
C THR A 544 8.74 2.98 -33.32
N SER A 545 8.52 2.77 -34.64
CA SER A 545 8.77 3.78 -35.68
C SER A 545 7.52 4.01 -36.51
N TYR A 546 7.35 5.24 -36.94
CA TYR A 546 6.22 5.70 -37.75
C TYR A 546 6.73 6.55 -38.90
N ALA A 547 6.02 6.54 -40.02
CA ALA A 547 6.23 7.50 -41.10
C ALA A 547 4.90 8.14 -41.50
N PHE A 548 4.96 9.41 -41.84
CA PHE A 548 3.82 10.19 -42.31
C PHE A 548 4.18 10.88 -43.62
N ALA A 549 3.23 10.93 -44.54
CA ALA A 549 3.40 11.64 -45.83
C ALA A 549 3.55 13.15 -45.56
N LEU A 550 4.64 13.74 -46.08
CA LEU A 550 4.96 15.15 -45.94
C LEU A 550 4.69 15.91 -47.23
N PRO A 551 3.66 16.73 -47.32
CA PRO A 551 3.43 17.59 -48.49
C PRO A 551 4.56 18.63 -48.61
N ALA A 552 4.88 18.99 -49.86
CA ALA A 552 5.92 19.97 -50.12
C ALA A 552 5.58 21.34 -49.54
N GLY A 553 6.55 21.99 -48.87
CA GLY A 553 6.40 23.33 -48.31
C GLY A 553 5.49 23.43 -47.06
N VAL A 554 5.17 22.32 -46.44
CA VAL A 554 4.35 22.30 -45.22
C VAL A 554 5.22 22.18 -43.97
N ASP A 555 5.02 23.10 -43.04
CA ASP A 555 5.57 23.00 -41.68
C ASP A 555 4.77 21.96 -40.88
N VAL A 556 5.49 21.07 -40.22
CA VAL A 556 4.90 19.95 -39.48
C VAL A 556 5.38 19.93 -38.05
N THR A 557 4.45 19.63 -37.15
CA THR A 557 4.71 19.35 -35.74
C THR A 557 4.27 17.95 -35.42
N VAL A 558 5.13 17.18 -34.77
CA VAL A 558 4.77 15.84 -34.28
C VAL A 558 4.39 15.93 -32.81
N LYS A 559 3.24 15.38 -32.48
CA LYS A 559 2.78 15.17 -31.08
C LYS A 559 2.86 13.69 -30.76
N VAL A 560 3.53 13.40 -29.66
CA VAL A 560 3.65 12.04 -29.10
C VAL A 560 3.06 12.07 -27.71
N LYS A 561 2.13 11.18 -27.43
CA LYS A 561 1.41 11.16 -26.17
C LYS A 561 1.30 9.73 -25.65
N LEU A 562 1.64 9.51 -24.38
CA LEU A 562 1.41 8.26 -23.69
C LEU A 562 0.25 8.44 -22.72
N VAL A 563 -0.79 7.61 -22.86
CA VAL A 563 -2.08 7.79 -22.18
C VAL A 563 -2.45 6.52 -21.43
N TYR A 564 -2.73 6.63 -20.14
CA TYR A 564 -3.26 5.54 -19.33
C TYR A 564 -4.80 5.61 -19.29
N ARG A 565 -5.43 4.48 -19.54
CA ARG A 565 -6.89 4.28 -19.45
C ARG A 565 -7.21 3.20 -18.42
N ARG A 566 -8.12 3.52 -17.49
CA ARG A 566 -8.49 2.63 -16.38
C ARG A 566 -9.30 1.41 -16.81
N ALA A 567 -10.07 1.53 -17.89
CA ALA A 567 -10.87 0.44 -18.42
C ALA A 567 -11.06 0.57 -19.94
N PHE A 568 -11.17 -0.55 -20.65
CA PHE A 568 -11.54 -0.52 -22.06
C PHE A 568 -12.77 0.34 -22.29
N GLN A 569 -12.79 1.15 -23.35
CA GLN A 569 -13.83 2.12 -23.58
C GLN A 569 -15.23 1.50 -23.65
N LYS A 570 -15.38 0.33 -24.29
CA LYS A 570 -16.63 -0.41 -24.35
C LYS A 570 -17.15 -0.72 -22.93
N LEU A 571 -16.29 -1.22 -22.05
CA LEU A 571 -16.68 -1.51 -20.68
C LEU A 571 -17.05 -0.23 -19.91
N ALA A 572 -16.24 0.84 -20.05
CA ALA A 572 -16.52 2.12 -19.40
C ALA A 572 -17.91 2.66 -19.81
N GLN A 573 -18.24 2.61 -21.10
CA GLN A 573 -19.56 3.00 -21.62
C GLN A 573 -20.70 2.14 -21.04
N GLN A 574 -20.53 0.81 -21.00
CA GLN A 574 -21.51 -0.10 -20.42
C GLN A 574 -21.76 0.17 -18.94
N LYS A 575 -20.70 0.50 -18.19
CA LYS A 575 -20.75 0.78 -16.75
C LYS A 575 -21.10 2.23 -16.40
N GLY A 576 -21.15 3.12 -17.39
CA GLY A 576 -21.34 4.56 -17.16
C GLY A 576 -20.16 5.23 -16.45
N TRP A 577 -18.96 4.67 -16.57
CA TRP A 577 -17.73 5.28 -16.02
C TRP A 577 -17.25 6.41 -16.92
N THR A 578 -17.05 7.58 -16.31
CA THR A 578 -16.68 8.82 -17.02
C THR A 578 -15.27 9.29 -16.71
N ASP A 579 -14.45 8.43 -16.11
CA ASP A 579 -13.08 8.77 -15.77
C ASP A 579 -12.29 9.17 -17.02
N PRO A 580 -11.60 10.31 -17.01
CA PRO A 580 -10.77 10.71 -18.13
C PRO A 580 -9.53 9.82 -18.25
N ASP A 581 -9.02 9.75 -19.47
CA ASP A 581 -7.69 9.22 -19.70
C ASP A 581 -6.64 10.10 -19.00
N LEU A 582 -5.60 9.49 -18.45
CA LEU A 582 -4.50 10.17 -17.77
C LEU A 582 -3.29 10.25 -18.69
N VAL A 583 -2.78 11.44 -18.93
CA VAL A 583 -1.53 11.62 -19.69
C VAL A 583 -0.36 11.23 -18.80
N MET A 584 0.42 10.22 -19.21
CA MET A 584 1.62 9.77 -18.52
C MET A 584 2.87 10.51 -19.01
N ALA A 585 2.96 10.77 -20.31
CA ALA A 585 4.04 11.52 -20.93
C ALA A 585 3.53 12.20 -22.21
N GLU A 586 4.10 13.34 -22.55
CA GLU A 586 3.78 14.07 -23.79
C GLU A 586 5.02 14.78 -24.33
N ALA A 587 5.19 14.76 -25.64
CA ALA A 587 6.22 15.51 -26.35
C ALA A 587 5.63 16.19 -27.60
N THR A 588 6.12 17.39 -27.90
CA THR A 588 5.80 18.14 -29.12
C THR A 588 7.10 18.51 -29.82
N LEU A 589 7.28 18.02 -31.02
CA LEU A 589 8.54 18.07 -31.76
C LEU A 589 8.32 18.80 -33.10
N PRO A 590 9.01 19.92 -33.37
CA PRO A 590 9.01 20.53 -34.70
C PRO A 590 9.81 19.67 -35.64
N VAL A 591 9.35 19.51 -36.88
CA VAL A 591 10.08 18.81 -37.95
C VAL A 591 10.96 19.84 -38.68
N GLN A 592 12.27 19.68 -38.54
CA GLN A 592 13.27 20.53 -39.22
C GLN A 592 13.62 20.00 -40.61
#